data_78efa7c9fe48473e07bc08a35dbda02a
#
_entry.id   78efa7c9fe48473e07bc08a35dbda02a
#
_cell.length_a   1.000
_cell.length_b   1.000
_cell.length_c   1.000
_cell.angle_alpha   90.00
_cell.angle_beta   90.00
_cell.angle_gamma   90.00
#
_symmetry.space_group_name_H-M   'P 1'
#
loop_
_entity.id
_entity.type
_entity.pdbx_description
1 polymer ?
#
loop_
_entity_poly.entity_id
_entity_poly.type
_entity_poly.pdbx_seq_one_letter_code
_entity_poly.pdbx_strand_id
1 'polypeptide(L)'
;MSLDALTKTVKEKATQNVSLGHTVLFDLGDEGAIFWDGTQNPAVISNEKAEAETTLKLSASSLQKMLDGGMDATLAYMTGSLKISGSMGVALKINALMED
;
A
#
# COMPACT_ATOMS: atom_id res chain seq x y z
N MET A 1 -8.37 -10.86 10.47
CA MET A 1 -7.58 -9.84 9.76
C MET A 1 -7.69 -8.54 10.52
N SER A 2 -6.58 -7.97 10.92
CA SER A 2 -6.56 -6.74 11.67
C SER A 2 -5.66 -5.70 11.00
N LEU A 3 -5.91 -4.43 11.31
CA LEU A 3 -5.08 -3.34 10.80
C LEU A 3 -3.63 -3.52 11.25
N ASP A 4 -3.42 -3.93 12.50
CA ASP A 4 -2.07 -4.15 13.03
C ASP A 4 -1.33 -5.23 12.25
N ALA A 5 -1.99 -6.33 11.92
CA ALA A 5 -1.39 -7.41 11.16
C ALA A 5 -1.03 -6.96 9.74
N LEU A 6 -1.93 -6.21 9.08
CA LEU A 6 -1.66 -5.67 7.76
C LEU A 6 -0.52 -4.68 7.79
N THR A 7 -0.51 -3.80 8.79
CA THR A 7 0.55 -2.80 8.96
C THR A 7 1.92 -3.47 9.13
N LYS A 8 1.96 -4.53 9.93
CA LYS A 8 3.19 -5.30 10.15
C LYS A 8 3.71 -5.91 8.85
N THR A 9 2.81 -6.50 8.06
CA THR A 9 3.20 -7.11 6.78
C THR A 9 3.71 -6.06 5.80
N VAL A 10 3.03 -4.92 5.71
CA VAL A 10 3.49 -3.81 4.86
C VAL A 10 4.85 -3.33 5.30
N LYS A 11 5.05 -3.19 6.60
CA LYS A 11 6.34 -2.74 7.16
C LYS A 11 7.47 -3.72 6.82
N GLU A 12 7.20 -5.02 6.92
CA GLU A 12 8.18 -6.04 6.56
C GLU A 12 8.58 -5.92 5.09
N LYS A 13 7.61 -5.77 4.20
CA LYS A 13 7.90 -5.60 2.77
C LYS A 13 8.64 -4.30 2.50
N ALA A 14 8.29 -3.22 3.19
CA ALA A 14 8.96 -1.94 3.02
C ALA A 14 10.43 -1.98 3.41
N THR A 15 10.75 -2.72 4.48
CA THR A 15 12.12 -2.81 4.97
C THR A 15 12.99 -3.81 4.20
N GLN A 16 12.36 -4.74 3.46
CA GLN A 16 13.07 -5.73 2.66
C GLN A 16 13.46 -5.21 1.28
N ASN A 17 12.89 -4.11 0.85
CA ASN A 17 13.08 -3.60 -0.50
C ASN A 17 13.87 -2.30 -0.48
N VAL A 18 14.34 -1.89 -1.67
CA VAL A 18 15.00 -0.59 -1.81
C VAL A 18 14.00 0.52 -1.54
N SER A 19 14.51 1.70 -1.20
CA SER A 19 13.67 2.86 -0.93
C SER A 19 12.77 3.18 -2.13
N LEU A 20 11.48 3.38 -1.85
CA LEU A 20 10.51 3.76 -2.87
C LEU A 20 10.76 5.18 -3.38
N GLY A 21 11.22 6.07 -2.51
CA GLY A 21 11.45 7.48 -2.85
C GLY A 21 10.17 8.30 -2.97
N HIS A 22 9.03 7.76 -2.58
CA HIS A 22 7.73 8.40 -2.70
C HIS A 22 6.87 8.06 -1.48
N THR A 23 5.77 8.81 -1.30
CA THR A 23 4.82 8.54 -0.24
C THR A 23 3.56 7.88 -0.81
N VAL A 24 3.02 6.90 -0.09
CA VAL A 24 1.82 6.17 -0.49
C VAL A 24 0.90 6.02 0.71
N LEU A 25 -0.38 6.26 0.50
CA LEU A 25 -1.39 6.03 1.52
C LEU A 25 -2.30 4.88 1.08
N PHE A 26 -2.41 3.85 1.92
CA PHE A 26 -3.41 2.81 1.75
C PHE A 26 -4.63 3.21 2.57
N ASP A 27 -5.68 3.69 1.91
CA ASP A 27 -6.91 4.12 2.57
C ASP A 27 -7.87 2.93 2.60
N LEU A 28 -8.05 2.36 3.79
CA LEU A 28 -8.88 1.17 3.99
C LEU A 28 -10.30 1.54 4.44
N GLY A 29 -10.69 2.81 4.27
CA GLY A 29 -12.00 3.29 4.68
C GLY A 29 -12.17 3.22 6.19
N ASP A 30 -13.28 2.63 6.62
CA ASP A 30 -13.60 2.50 8.04
C ASP A 30 -12.64 1.60 8.80
N GLU A 31 -11.86 0.80 8.10
CA GLU A 31 -10.93 -0.14 8.70
C GLU A 31 -9.59 0.51 9.07
N GLY A 32 -9.37 1.76 8.65
CA GLY A 32 -8.18 2.51 8.98
C GLY A 32 -7.35 2.88 7.77
N ALA A 33 -6.08 3.16 8.00
CA ALA A 33 -5.16 3.55 6.94
C ALA A 33 -3.74 3.08 7.27
N ILE A 34 -2.93 2.91 6.22
CA ILE A 34 -1.51 2.62 6.35
C ILE A 34 -0.77 3.63 5.48
N PHE A 35 0.10 4.42 6.10
CA PHE A 35 0.90 5.42 5.40
C PHE A 35 2.33 4.90 5.24
N TRP A 36 2.81 4.90 4.01
CA TRP A 36 4.16 4.44 3.67
C TRP A 36 4.98 5.64 3.23
N ASP A 37 5.91 6.07 4.06
CA ASP A 37 6.84 7.13 3.71
C ASP A 37 8.13 6.50 3.19
N GLY A 38 8.18 6.33 1.89
CA GLY A 38 9.34 5.76 1.20
C GLY A 38 10.45 6.77 0.92
N THR A 39 10.27 8.02 1.37
CA THR A 39 11.33 9.03 1.27
C THR A 39 12.35 8.88 2.39
N GLN A 40 12.00 8.10 3.41
CA GLN A 40 12.90 7.77 4.51
C GLN A 40 13.64 6.47 4.22
N ASN A 41 14.78 6.28 4.84
CA ASN A 41 15.57 5.06 4.68
C ASN A 41 16.06 4.61 6.07
N PRO A 42 15.49 3.54 6.67
CA PRO A 42 14.42 2.71 6.10
C PRO A 42 13.08 3.45 6.03
N ALA A 43 12.18 2.92 5.22
CA ALA A 43 10.85 3.51 5.08
C ALA A 43 10.12 3.55 6.42
N VAL A 44 9.35 4.60 6.63
CA VAL A 44 8.54 4.75 7.84
C VAL A 44 7.10 4.39 7.53
N ILE A 45 6.55 3.48 8.33
CA ILE A 45 5.17 3.04 8.17
C ILE A 45 4.39 3.49 9.41
N SER A 46 3.22 4.09 9.16
CA SER A 46 2.34 4.53 10.25
C SER A 46 0.90 4.28 9.87
N ASN A 47 0.00 4.59 10.79
CA ASN A 47 -1.44 4.47 10.56
C ASN A 47 -2.12 5.84 10.46
N GLU A 48 -1.36 6.88 10.22
CA GLU A 48 -1.89 8.22 10.02
C GLU A 48 -2.49 8.35 8.62
N LYS A 49 -3.66 8.96 8.54
CA LYS A 49 -4.28 9.26 7.25
C LYS A 49 -3.78 10.63 6.81
N ALA A 50 -2.64 10.64 6.14
CA ALA A 50 -1.96 11.86 5.71
C ALA A 50 -1.96 11.96 4.18
N GLU A 51 -1.67 13.15 3.67
CA GLU A 51 -1.51 13.34 2.23
C GLU A 51 -0.30 12.57 1.73
N ALA A 52 -0.45 11.95 0.58
CA ALA A 52 0.60 11.19 -0.07
C ALA A 52 0.60 11.48 -1.56
N GLU A 53 1.72 11.18 -2.22
CA GLU A 53 1.81 11.33 -3.68
C GLU A 53 0.81 10.42 -4.40
N THR A 54 0.50 9.28 -3.79
CA THR A 54 -0.48 8.34 -4.33
C THR A 54 -1.32 7.79 -3.18
N THR A 55 -2.63 7.71 -3.40
CA THR A 55 -3.55 7.08 -2.47
C THR A 55 -4.19 5.88 -3.13
N LEU A 56 -4.10 4.74 -2.46
CA LEU A 56 -4.74 3.50 -2.89
C LEU A 56 -5.93 3.23 -1.98
N LYS A 57 -7.14 3.34 -2.54
CA LYS A 57 -8.38 3.05 -1.81
C LYS A 57 -8.82 1.63 -2.08
N LEU A 58 -8.87 0.82 -1.05
CA LEU A 58 -9.28 -0.58 -1.15
C LEU A 58 -9.72 -1.07 0.21
N SER A 59 -10.33 -2.25 0.25
CA SER A 59 -10.68 -2.86 1.53
C SER A 59 -9.47 -3.53 2.16
N ALA A 60 -9.53 -3.76 3.48
CA ALA A 60 -8.48 -4.50 4.16
C ALA A 60 -8.34 -5.92 3.58
N SER A 61 -9.46 -6.53 3.20
CA SER A 61 -9.47 -7.83 2.56
C SER A 61 -8.72 -7.82 1.23
N SER A 62 -8.93 -6.80 0.42
CA SER A 62 -8.23 -6.66 -0.87
C SER A 62 -6.73 -6.45 -0.65
N LEU A 63 -6.36 -5.63 0.32
CA LEU A 63 -4.95 -5.43 0.64
C LEU A 63 -4.29 -6.72 1.10
N GLN A 64 -4.97 -7.51 1.93
CA GLN A 64 -4.44 -8.79 2.38
C GLN A 64 -4.18 -9.71 1.19
N LYS A 65 -5.10 -9.77 0.24
CA LYS A 65 -4.92 -10.59 -0.96
C LYS A 65 -3.74 -10.13 -1.80
N MET A 66 -3.54 -8.82 -1.91
CA MET A 66 -2.39 -8.27 -2.63
C MET A 66 -1.08 -8.64 -1.94
N LEU A 67 -1.05 -8.56 -0.62
CA LEU A 67 0.14 -8.91 0.16
C LEU A 67 0.46 -10.40 0.07
N ASP A 68 -0.56 -11.23 -0.04
CA ASP A 68 -0.40 -12.69 -0.17
C ASP A 68 -0.06 -13.13 -1.60
N GLY A 69 -0.07 -12.21 -2.55
CA GLY A 69 0.17 -12.53 -3.95
C GLY A 69 -1.06 -13.06 -4.69
N GLY A 70 -2.23 -13.06 -4.05
CA GLY A 70 -3.47 -13.57 -4.64
C GLY A 70 -4.23 -12.55 -5.48
N MET A 71 -3.78 -11.30 -5.49
CA MET A 71 -4.43 -10.25 -6.27
C MET A 71 -3.37 -9.28 -6.80
N ASP A 72 -3.42 -9.02 -8.09
CA ASP A 72 -2.58 -8.02 -8.74
C ASP A 72 -3.26 -6.65 -8.66
N ALA A 73 -2.50 -5.60 -8.37
CA ALA A 73 -3.05 -4.25 -8.24
C ALA A 73 -3.68 -3.76 -9.54
N THR A 74 -3.08 -4.11 -10.69
CA THR A 74 -3.62 -3.71 -11.99
C THR A 74 -4.98 -4.35 -12.21
N LEU A 75 -5.10 -5.65 -11.91
CA LEU A 75 -6.38 -6.34 -12.04
C LEU A 75 -7.41 -5.79 -11.06
N ALA A 76 -7.01 -5.52 -9.82
CA ALA A 76 -7.89 -4.94 -8.82
C ALA A 76 -8.41 -3.56 -9.26
N TYR A 77 -7.54 -2.77 -9.88
CA TYR A 77 -7.91 -1.46 -10.41
C TYR A 77 -8.95 -1.60 -11.53
N MET A 78 -8.73 -2.55 -12.45
CA MET A 78 -9.63 -2.78 -13.58
C MET A 78 -11.00 -3.28 -13.14
N THR A 79 -11.06 -4.07 -12.08
CA THR A 79 -12.33 -4.61 -11.56
C THR A 79 -13.03 -3.69 -10.58
N GLY A 80 -12.41 -2.56 -10.22
CA GLY A 80 -12.99 -1.61 -9.29
C GLY A 80 -12.76 -1.92 -7.82
N SER A 81 -12.00 -2.98 -7.51
CA SER A 81 -11.64 -3.32 -6.13
C SER A 81 -10.61 -2.36 -5.55
N LEU A 82 -9.87 -1.69 -6.39
CA LEU A 82 -8.85 -0.73 -6.01
C LEU A 82 -9.09 0.57 -6.76
N LYS A 83 -9.07 1.69 -6.04
CA LYS A 83 -9.11 3.02 -6.65
C LYS A 83 -7.78 3.71 -6.40
N ILE A 84 -7.27 4.37 -7.42
CA ILE A 84 -5.98 5.04 -7.35
C ILE A 84 -6.18 6.53 -7.57
N SER A 85 -5.65 7.34 -6.63
CA SER A 85 -5.63 8.80 -6.76
C SER A 85 -4.18 9.25 -6.69
N GLY A 86 -3.80 10.18 -7.55
CA GLY A 86 -2.43 10.69 -7.60
C GLY A 86 -1.61 9.98 -8.67
N SER A 87 -0.34 9.71 -8.37
CA SER A 87 0.59 9.17 -9.35
C SER A 87 0.35 7.68 -9.63
N MET A 88 -0.01 7.38 -10.87
CA MET A 88 -0.14 5.99 -11.33
C MET A 88 1.22 5.29 -11.35
N GLY A 89 2.27 6.01 -11.69
CA GLY A 89 3.62 5.45 -11.71
C GLY A 89 4.07 4.97 -10.33
N VAL A 90 3.74 5.72 -9.28
CA VAL A 90 4.04 5.32 -7.90
C VAL A 90 3.23 4.09 -7.52
N ALA A 91 1.96 4.04 -7.94
CA ALA A 91 1.11 2.88 -7.67
C ALA A 91 1.69 1.61 -8.28
N LEU A 92 2.21 1.70 -9.50
CA LEU A 92 2.86 0.55 -10.16
C LEU A 92 4.13 0.12 -9.44
N LYS A 93 4.91 1.08 -8.94
CA LYS A 93 6.11 0.77 -8.15
C LYS A 93 5.74 0.04 -6.85
N ILE A 94 4.70 0.50 -6.18
CA ILE A 94 4.23 -0.12 -4.94
C ILE A 94 3.77 -1.56 -5.21
N ASN A 95 3.04 -1.77 -6.31
CA ASN A 95 2.61 -3.12 -6.69
C ASN A 95 3.81 -4.06 -6.84
N ALA A 96 4.84 -3.60 -7.52
CA ALA A 96 6.05 -4.39 -7.71
C ALA A 96 6.76 -4.71 -6.39
N LEU A 97 6.80 -3.76 -5.46
CA LEU A 97 7.42 -3.95 -4.15
C LEU A 97 6.62 -4.89 -3.25
N MET A 98 5.30 -4.98 -3.45
CA MET A 98 4.44 -5.86 -2.66
C MET A 98 4.41 -7.29 -3.18
N GLU A 99 4.82 -7.51 -4.42
CA GLU A 99 4.99 -8.84 -4.97
C GLU A 99 6.33 -9.41 -4.51
N ASP A 100 6.36 -10.67 -4.22
CA ASP A 100 7.60 -11.36 -3.88
C ASP A 100 7.92 -12.42 -4.89
#